data_66050c74669d7dfb0d5260a1690c9e2d
#
_entry.id   66050c74669d7dfb0d5260a1690c9e2d
#
_cell.length_a   1.000
_cell.length_b   1.000
_cell.length_c   1.000
_cell.angle_alpha   90.00
_cell.angle_beta   90.00
_cell.angle_gamma   90.00
#
_symmetry.space_group_name_H-M   'P 1'
#
loop_
_entity.id
_entity.type
_entity.pdbx_description
1 polymer ?
#
loop_
_entity_poly.entity_id
_entity_poly.type
_entity_poly.pdbx_seq_one_letter_code
_entity_poly.pdbx_strand_id
1 'polypeptide(L)'
;MIEVTLLALLQGVAEFLPISSSGHLVIAQRLLGMDIPGMRLDIFLHVGTLASIIVFYWRTFWRILRELDWRYALKIAVSAVPAAAVYFCFKDFIDPLFENARMVGALLMFTGATLIGTRYLPRGNGDVSFSRAWFMGLAQALALLPGVSRSGMTLASARGGRVDPEKSAEFSFLMSAPLIAGAMLLEVVSALRGGSAAPDAPPPPAEVSWPLTIYGAAVAAVVGYFALALLVRALKGKWFWLFGPYCLAAGLLTLILV
;
A
#
# COMPACT_ATOMS: atom_id res chain seq x y z
N MET A 1 -3.05 -5.95 -23.32
CA MET A 1 -3.10 -7.14 -22.44
C MET A 1 -1.79 -7.33 -21.66
N ILE A 2 -0.62 -7.33 -22.31
CA ILE A 2 0.68 -7.49 -21.63
C ILE A 2 0.89 -6.41 -20.57
N GLU A 3 0.65 -5.15 -20.88
CA GLU A 3 0.77 -4.01 -19.94
C GLU A 3 -0.11 -4.19 -18.70
N VAL A 4 -1.39 -4.49 -18.89
CA VAL A 4 -2.32 -4.74 -17.78
C VAL A 4 -1.83 -5.90 -16.91
N THR A 5 -1.30 -6.96 -17.54
CA THR A 5 -0.74 -8.10 -16.80
C THR A 5 0.47 -7.68 -15.97
N LEU A 6 1.41 -6.92 -16.55
CA LEU A 6 2.60 -6.44 -15.85
C LEU A 6 2.24 -5.52 -14.67
N LEU A 7 1.32 -4.58 -14.90
CA LEU A 7 0.83 -3.69 -13.82
C LEU A 7 0.11 -4.47 -12.72
N ALA A 8 -0.70 -5.48 -13.09
CA ALA A 8 -1.41 -6.31 -12.12
C ALA A 8 -0.44 -7.19 -11.28
N LEU A 9 0.60 -7.75 -11.92
CA LEU A 9 1.65 -8.48 -11.21
C LEU A 9 2.42 -7.56 -10.28
N LEU A 10 2.82 -6.39 -10.77
CA LEU A 10 3.54 -5.39 -9.99
C LEU A 10 2.72 -4.93 -8.79
N GLN A 11 1.46 -4.56 -8.99
CA GLN A 11 0.55 -4.13 -7.93
C GLN A 11 0.34 -5.26 -6.90
N GLY A 12 0.02 -6.48 -7.37
CA GLY A 12 -0.21 -7.61 -6.48
C GLY A 12 0.99 -7.94 -5.59
N VAL A 13 2.22 -7.82 -6.12
CA VAL A 13 3.45 -8.03 -5.35
C VAL A 13 3.74 -6.83 -4.44
N ALA A 14 3.78 -5.63 -5.00
CA ALA A 14 4.32 -4.45 -4.32
C ALA A 14 3.36 -3.86 -3.28
N GLU A 15 2.06 -4.14 -3.36
CA GLU A 15 1.09 -3.70 -2.36
C GLU A 15 1.33 -4.35 -1.00
N PHE A 16 1.74 -5.61 -0.99
CA PHE A 16 1.96 -6.37 0.25
C PHE A 16 3.41 -6.37 0.70
N LEU A 17 4.34 -6.60 -0.23
CA LEU A 17 5.76 -6.56 0.10
C LEU A 17 6.17 -5.12 0.48
N PRO A 18 7.10 -4.96 1.42
CA PRO A 18 7.47 -3.66 1.94
C PRO A 18 8.39 -2.88 0.99
N ILE A 19 7.96 -2.74 -0.29
CA ILE A 19 8.76 -2.16 -1.37
C ILE A 19 8.12 -0.92 -2.02
N SER A 20 6.94 -0.49 -1.57
CA SER A 20 6.17 0.64 -2.10
C SER A 20 5.58 0.41 -3.50
N SER A 21 4.29 0.05 -3.57
CA SER A 21 3.56 -0.12 -4.84
C SER A 21 3.52 1.18 -5.66
N SER A 22 3.14 2.30 -5.02
CA SER A 22 3.10 3.60 -5.68
C SER A 22 4.45 4.02 -6.26
N GLY A 23 5.55 3.80 -5.51
CA GLY A 23 6.90 4.09 -6.01
C GLY A 23 7.25 3.27 -7.24
N HIS A 24 6.97 1.98 -7.23
CA HIS A 24 7.25 1.09 -8.36
C HIS A 24 6.37 1.39 -9.57
N LEU A 25 5.10 1.76 -9.37
CA LEU A 25 4.22 2.17 -10.46
C LEU A 25 4.75 3.44 -11.15
N VAL A 26 5.14 4.48 -10.38
CA VAL A 26 5.74 5.71 -10.92
C VAL A 26 7.03 5.41 -11.71
N ILE A 27 7.91 4.57 -11.16
CA ILE A 27 9.15 4.16 -11.83
C ILE A 27 8.85 3.39 -13.13
N ALA A 28 7.95 2.43 -13.07
CA ALA A 28 7.56 1.63 -14.23
C ALA A 28 6.99 2.51 -15.36
N GLN A 29 6.14 3.48 -15.03
CA GLN A 29 5.60 4.44 -15.99
C GLN A 29 6.71 5.24 -16.69
N ARG A 30 7.64 5.80 -15.91
CA ARG A 30 8.74 6.60 -16.45
C ARG A 30 9.67 5.78 -17.34
N LEU A 31 10.05 4.55 -16.91
CA LEU A 31 11.00 3.71 -17.64
C LEU A 31 10.40 3.06 -18.88
N LEU A 32 9.12 2.72 -18.85
CA LEU A 32 8.44 2.03 -19.95
C LEU A 32 7.73 2.99 -20.90
N GLY A 33 7.73 4.30 -20.59
CA GLY A 33 6.98 5.31 -21.36
C GLY A 33 5.47 5.01 -21.38
N MET A 34 4.99 4.32 -20.33
CA MET A 34 3.59 3.93 -20.23
C MET A 34 2.83 5.03 -19.50
N ASP A 35 1.93 5.70 -20.21
CA ASP A 35 0.86 6.42 -19.54
C ASP A 35 -0.02 5.38 -18.83
N ILE A 36 -0.27 5.55 -17.52
CA ILE A 36 -1.17 4.60 -16.83
C ILE A 36 -2.51 4.65 -17.55
N PRO A 37 -3.00 3.53 -18.04
CA PRO A 37 -4.31 3.48 -18.69
C PRO A 37 -5.40 3.71 -17.65
N GLY A 38 -5.78 4.96 -17.46
CA GLY A 38 -6.99 5.38 -16.78
C GLY A 38 -7.12 5.03 -15.28
N MET A 39 -7.70 5.95 -14.54
CA MET A 39 -8.08 5.83 -13.12
C MET A 39 -8.80 4.50 -12.79
N ARG A 40 -9.62 4.00 -13.71
CA ARG A 40 -10.39 2.75 -13.53
C ARG A 40 -9.52 1.52 -13.32
N LEU A 41 -8.44 1.34 -14.09
CA LEU A 41 -7.56 0.18 -13.94
C LEU A 41 -6.88 0.21 -12.58
N ASP A 42 -6.36 1.36 -12.15
CA ASP A 42 -5.69 1.51 -10.87
C ASP A 42 -6.62 1.16 -9.70
N ILE A 43 -7.84 1.71 -9.71
CA ILE A 43 -8.89 1.36 -8.72
C ILE A 43 -9.10 -0.16 -8.66
N PHE A 44 -9.29 -0.80 -9.81
CA PHE A 44 -9.58 -2.24 -9.85
C PHE A 44 -8.39 -3.11 -9.46
N LEU A 45 -7.17 -2.69 -9.72
CA LEU A 45 -5.99 -3.36 -9.21
C LEU A 45 -5.95 -3.33 -7.67
N HIS A 46 -6.30 -2.20 -7.06
CA HIS A 46 -6.42 -2.08 -5.59
C HIS A 46 -7.64 -2.87 -5.05
N VAL A 47 -8.76 -2.95 -5.79
CA VAL A 47 -9.88 -3.87 -5.45
C VAL A 47 -9.37 -5.31 -5.40
N GLY A 48 -8.57 -5.73 -6.38
CA GLY A 48 -7.97 -7.06 -6.40
C GLY A 48 -7.11 -7.33 -5.16
N THR A 49 -6.22 -6.41 -4.81
CA THR A 49 -5.38 -6.56 -3.61
C THR A 49 -6.17 -6.49 -2.31
N LEU A 50 -7.23 -5.67 -2.24
CA LEU A 50 -8.16 -5.65 -1.11
C LEU A 50 -8.88 -7.00 -0.95
N ALA A 51 -9.29 -7.61 -2.07
CA ALA A 51 -9.88 -8.96 -2.05
C ALA A 51 -8.88 -9.99 -1.49
N SER A 52 -7.58 -9.87 -1.80
CA SER A 52 -6.54 -10.73 -1.22
C SER A 52 -6.50 -10.63 0.31
N ILE A 53 -6.59 -9.41 0.86
CA ILE A 53 -6.60 -9.19 2.32
C ILE A 53 -7.82 -9.89 2.94
N ILE A 54 -8.99 -9.69 2.35
CA ILE A 54 -10.25 -10.27 2.85
C ILE A 54 -10.19 -11.80 2.81
N VAL A 55 -9.71 -12.37 1.70
CA VAL A 55 -9.58 -13.82 1.55
C VAL A 55 -8.52 -14.40 2.49
N PHE A 56 -7.37 -13.75 2.63
CA PHE A 56 -6.29 -14.25 3.48
C PHE A 56 -6.65 -14.21 4.97
N TYR A 57 -7.28 -13.12 5.41
CA TYR A 57 -7.70 -12.92 6.80
C TYR A 57 -9.21 -13.13 7.00
N TRP A 58 -9.87 -13.92 6.14
CA TRP A 58 -11.32 -14.12 6.17
C TRP A 58 -11.84 -14.56 7.54
N ARG A 59 -11.07 -15.41 8.26
CA ARG A 59 -11.45 -15.89 9.60
C ARG A 59 -11.48 -14.76 10.62
N THR A 60 -10.48 -13.88 10.58
CA THR A 60 -10.40 -12.70 11.47
C THR A 60 -11.49 -11.70 11.13
N PHE A 61 -11.70 -11.44 9.82
CA PHE A 61 -12.77 -10.57 9.36
C PHE A 61 -14.15 -11.08 9.83
N TRP A 62 -14.39 -12.38 9.66
CA TRP A 62 -15.64 -13.03 10.09
C TRP A 62 -15.82 -13.02 11.60
N ARG A 63 -14.76 -13.25 12.37
CA ARG A 63 -14.76 -13.14 13.83
C ARG A 63 -15.16 -11.75 14.29
N ILE A 64 -14.53 -10.69 13.73
CA ILE A 64 -14.86 -9.30 14.08
C ILE A 64 -16.34 -9.01 13.86
N LEU A 65 -16.90 -9.50 12.75
CA LEU A 65 -18.31 -9.30 12.43
C LEU A 65 -19.26 -10.11 13.32
N ARG A 66 -18.97 -11.40 13.58
CA ARG A 66 -19.85 -12.28 14.36
C ARG A 66 -19.81 -12.00 15.85
N GLU A 67 -18.61 -11.76 16.38
CA GLU A 67 -18.40 -11.53 17.82
C GLU A 67 -18.57 -10.06 18.19
N LEU A 68 -18.85 -9.19 17.18
CA LEU A 68 -18.95 -7.73 17.35
C LEU A 68 -17.74 -7.20 18.15
N ASP A 69 -16.51 -7.63 17.76
CA ASP A 69 -15.29 -7.19 18.43
C ASP A 69 -15.03 -5.71 18.17
N TRP A 70 -15.89 -4.87 18.84
CA TRP A 70 -15.84 -3.42 18.72
C TRP A 70 -14.48 -2.86 19.17
N ARG A 71 -13.77 -3.56 20.08
CA ARG A 71 -12.43 -3.13 20.52
C ARG A 71 -11.41 -3.24 19.40
N TYR A 72 -11.46 -4.33 18.62
CA TYR A 72 -10.59 -4.50 17.46
C TYR A 72 -10.95 -3.51 16.36
N ALA A 73 -12.23 -3.34 16.06
CA ALA A 73 -12.73 -2.35 15.11
C ALA A 73 -12.33 -0.92 15.51
N LEU A 74 -12.41 -0.58 16.79
CA LEU A 74 -12.00 0.74 17.29
C LEU A 74 -10.48 0.95 17.16
N LYS A 75 -9.64 -0.07 17.36
CA LYS A 75 -8.19 0.04 17.10
C LYS A 75 -7.92 0.33 15.63
N ILE A 76 -8.64 -0.33 14.70
CA ILE A 76 -8.55 -0.03 13.26
C ILE A 76 -8.96 1.42 13.01
N ALA A 77 -10.08 1.88 13.54
CA ALA A 77 -10.54 3.26 13.37
C ALA A 77 -9.51 4.28 13.92
N VAL A 78 -9.00 4.06 15.13
CA VAL A 78 -7.95 4.91 15.75
C VAL A 78 -6.69 4.95 14.89
N SER A 79 -6.28 3.84 14.31
CA SER A 79 -5.11 3.78 13.43
C SER A 79 -5.32 4.48 12.07
N ALA A 80 -6.56 4.63 11.62
CA ALA A 80 -6.87 5.33 10.39
C ALA A 80 -6.83 6.86 10.53
N VAL A 81 -7.08 7.38 11.74
CA VAL A 81 -7.17 8.84 12.00
C VAL A 81 -5.93 9.61 11.56
N PRO A 82 -4.67 9.22 11.90
CA PRO A 82 -3.51 9.99 11.49
C PRO A 82 -3.35 10.10 9.97
N ALA A 83 -3.55 8.99 9.26
CA ALA A 83 -3.45 8.98 7.80
C ALA A 83 -4.55 9.82 7.14
N ALA A 84 -5.80 9.71 7.62
CA ALA A 84 -6.90 10.52 7.13
C ALA A 84 -6.64 12.02 7.39
N ALA A 85 -6.21 12.38 8.60
CA ALA A 85 -5.90 13.78 8.95
C ALA A 85 -4.80 14.35 8.06
N VAL A 86 -3.69 13.62 7.86
CA VAL A 86 -2.59 14.04 7.00
C VAL A 86 -3.06 14.16 5.55
N TYR A 87 -3.83 13.21 5.04
CA TYR A 87 -4.35 13.28 3.68
C TYR A 87 -5.21 14.53 3.46
N PHE A 88 -6.20 14.78 4.31
CA PHE A 88 -7.10 15.93 4.14
C PHE A 88 -6.41 17.28 4.36
N CYS A 89 -5.40 17.35 5.24
CA CYS A 89 -4.67 18.60 5.49
C CYS A 89 -3.57 18.89 4.47
N PHE A 90 -2.97 17.87 3.86
CA PHE A 90 -1.75 18.01 3.05
C PHE A 90 -1.86 17.41 1.65
N LYS A 91 -3.06 17.06 1.19
CA LYS A 91 -3.29 16.46 -0.14
C LYS A 91 -2.61 17.28 -1.25
N ASP A 92 -2.87 18.59 -1.29
CA ASP A 92 -2.36 19.49 -2.34
C ASP A 92 -0.81 19.56 -2.35
N PHE A 93 -0.16 19.25 -1.23
CA PHE A 93 1.29 19.13 -1.13
C PHE A 93 1.79 17.74 -1.53
N ILE A 94 1.04 16.69 -1.20
CA ILE A 94 1.43 15.29 -1.42
C ILE A 94 1.27 14.88 -2.89
N ASP A 95 0.14 15.24 -3.51
CA ASP A 95 -0.20 14.80 -4.87
C ASP A 95 0.89 15.15 -5.90
N PRO A 96 1.49 16.37 -5.94
CA PRO A 96 2.57 16.70 -6.87
C PRO A 96 3.86 15.88 -6.67
N LEU A 97 4.07 15.31 -5.48
CA LEU A 97 5.26 14.49 -5.22
C LEU A 97 5.28 13.20 -6.03
N PHE A 98 4.10 12.70 -6.45
CA PHE A 98 4.00 11.51 -7.31
C PHE A 98 4.53 11.75 -8.72
N GLU A 99 4.61 12.99 -9.17
CA GLU A 99 5.17 13.36 -10.47
C GLU A 99 6.71 13.44 -10.44
N ASN A 100 7.31 13.55 -9.25
CA ASN A 100 8.73 13.71 -9.06
C ASN A 100 9.42 12.37 -8.78
N ALA A 101 9.87 11.69 -9.84
CA ALA A 101 10.51 10.37 -9.70
C ALA A 101 11.79 10.40 -8.85
N ARG A 102 12.54 11.52 -8.78
CA ARG A 102 13.68 11.64 -7.88
C ARG A 102 13.26 11.63 -6.41
N MET A 103 12.18 12.34 -6.08
CA MET A 103 11.62 12.30 -4.73
C MET A 103 11.16 10.89 -4.38
N VAL A 104 10.48 10.20 -5.31
CA VAL A 104 10.08 8.80 -5.15
C VAL A 104 11.28 7.89 -4.86
N GLY A 105 12.37 8.05 -5.62
CA GLY A 105 13.61 7.29 -5.41
C GLY A 105 14.21 7.54 -4.02
N ALA A 106 14.29 8.79 -3.59
CA ALA A 106 14.81 9.16 -2.26
C ALA A 106 13.95 8.58 -1.13
N LEU A 107 12.62 8.66 -1.25
CA LEU A 107 11.68 8.11 -0.27
C LEU A 107 11.66 6.58 -0.26
N LEU A 108 11.94 5.95 -1.41
CA LEU A 108 12.15 4.50 -1.47
C LEU A 108 13.44 4.09 -0.74
N MET A 109 14.50 4.89 -0.83
CA MET A 109 15.71 4.66 -0.02
C MET A 109 15.44 4.84 1.47
N PHE A 110 14.61 5.82 1.87
CA PHE A 110 14.16 5.97 3.26
C PHE A 110 13.42 4.71 3.75
N THR A 111 12.52 4.15 2.92
CA THR A 111 11.89 2.86 3.19
C THR A 111 12.96 1.78 3.41
N GLY A 112 13.94 1.69 2.52
CA GLY A 112 15.03 0.72 2.60
C GLY A 112 15.83 0.82 3.90
N ALA A 113 16.23 2.04 4.29
CA ALA A 113 16.94 2.29 5.53
C ALA A 113 16.11 1.89 6.76
N THR A 114 14.83 2.24 6.77
CA THR A 114 13.90 1.84 7.84
C THR A 114 13.80 0.33 7.99
N LEU A 115 13.64 -0.39 6.87
CA LEU A 115 13.57 -1.86 6.89
C LEU A 115 14.86 -2.51 7.40
N ILE A 116 16.04 -2.02 6.98
CA ILE A 116 17.32 -2.49 7.52
C ILE A 116 17.39 -2.22 9.03
N GLY A 117 16.94 -1.06 9.48
CA GLY A 117 16.85 -0.71 10.90
C GLY A 117 16.04 -1.71 11.73
N THR A 118 15.01 -2.35 11.12
CA THR A 118 14.22 -3.36 11.83
C THR A 118 15.04 -4.60 12.25
N ARG A 119 16.18 -4.86 11.63
CA ARG A 119 17.09 -5.96 12.01
C ARG A 119 17.56 -5.82 13.45
N TYR A 120 17.77 -4.59 13.91
CA TYR A 120 18.29 -4.28 15.24
C TYR A 120 17.20 -4.19 16.30
N LEU A 121 15.92 -4.18 15.91
CA LEU A 121 14.81 -4.14 16.84
C LEU A 121 14.51 -5.53 17.41
N PRO A 122 14.26 -5.64 18.73
CA PRO A 122 13.90 -6.91 19.35
C PRO A 122 12.59 -7.45 18.79
N ARG A 123 12.46 -8.76 18.77
CA ARG A 123 11.17 -9.41 18.50
C ARG A 123 10.24 -9.27 19.69
N GLY A 124 8.97 -9.15 19.40
CA GLY A 124 7.91 -9.14 20.38
C GLY A 124 7.00 -10.36 20.24
N ASN A 125 6.19 -10.55 21.26
CA ASN A 125 5.10 -11.51 21.33
C ASN A 125 3.81 -10.85 21.84
N GLY A 126 3.79 -9.52 21.88
CA GLY A 126 2.67 -8.72 22.40
C GLY A 126 1.52 -8.59 21.42
N ASP A 127 0.37 -8.21 21.95
CA ASP A 127 -0.81 -7.85 21.18
C ASP A 127 -0.78 -6.40 20.70
N VAL A 128 -1.60 -6.07 19.71
CA VAL A 128 -1.80 -4.69 19.30
C VAL A 128 -2.68 -3.98 20.35
N SER A 129 -2.07 -3.10 21.15
CA SER A 129 -2.78 -2.19 22.05
C SER A 129 -3.25 -0.93 21.30
N PHE A 130 -4.08 -0.10 21.93
CA PHE A 130 -4.50 1.19 21.33
C PHE A 130 -3.33 2.12 21.03
N SER A 131 -2.33 2.21 21.93
CA SER A 131 -1.15 3.01 21.66
C SER A 131 -0.32 2.48 20.49
N ARG A 132 -0.14 1.16 20.40
CA ARG A 132 0.55 0.53 19.27
C ARG A 132 -0.20 0.74 17.96
N ALA A 133 -1.54 0.61 17.98
CA ALA A 133 -2.40 0.91 16.83
C ALA A 133 -2.24 2.38 16.38
N TRP A 134 -2.19 3.32 17.31
CA TRP A 134 -1.96 4.74 17.03
C TRP A 134 -0.59 4.97 16.37
N PHE A 135 0.50 4.40 16.90
CA PHE A 135 1.83 4.53 16.30
C PHE A 135 1.93 3.86 14.93
N MET A 136 1.25 2.72 14.73
CA MET A 136 1.12 2.12 13.41
C MET A 136 0.35 3.04 12.45
N GLY A 137 -0.66 3.75 12.94
CA GLY A 137 -1.40 4.78 12.19
C GLY A 137 -0.53 5.98 11.80
N LEU A 138 0.32 6.48 12.69
CA LEU A 138 1.30 7.52 12.37
C LEU A 138 2.30 7.04 11.31
N ALA A 139 2.77 5.80 11.42
CA ALA A 139 3.63 5.18 10.41
C ALA A 139 2.91 5.04 9.05
N GLN A 140 1.61 4.73 9.06
CA GLN A 140 0.78 4.70 7.86
C GLN A 140 0.60 6.10 7.23
N ALA A 141 0.49 7.15 8.06
CA ALA A 141 0.43 8.52 7.55
C ALA A 141 1.69 8.95 6.80
N LEU A 142 2.88 8.52 7.25
CA LEU A 142 4.13 8.73 6.51
C LEU A 142 4.11 8.03 5.14
N ALA A 143 3.41 6.93 5.02
CA ALA A 143 3.32 6.16 3.78
C ALA A 143 2.32 6.74 2.75
N LEU A 144 1.73 7.90 3.01
CA LEU A 144 1.07 8.72 1.99
C LEU A 144 2.08 9.36 1.02
N LEU A 145 3.35 9.47 1.43
CA LEU A 145 4.42 9.96 0.55
C LEU A 145 4.80 8.88 -0.47
N PRO A 146 4.93 9.24 -1.77
CA PRO A 146 5.26 8.28 -2.82
C PRO A 146 6.67 7.70 -2.63
N GLY A 147 6.81 6.38 -2.72
CA GLY A 147 8.08 5.70 -2.43
C GLY A 147 8.20 5.20 -0.99
N VAL A 148 7.39 5.72 -0.05
CA VAL A 148 7.30 5.18 1.32
C VAL A 148 6.35 3.99 1.32
N SER A 149 6.87 2.83 1.72
CA SER A 149 6.06 1.61 1.79
C SER A 149 5.14 1.61 3.01
N ARG A 150 3.82 1.54 2.78
CA ARG A 150 2.83 1.45 3.84
C ARG A 150 3.02 0.19 4.69
N SER A 151 3.13 -0.98 4.07
CA SER A 151 3.39 -2.24 4.78
C SER A 151 4.75 -2.22 5.49
N GLY A 152 5.78 -1.64 4.86
CA GLY A 152 7.09 -1.47 5.46
C GLY A 152 7.06 -0.64 6.74
N MET A 153 6.43 0.53 6.70
CA MET A 153 6.39 1.47 7.83
C MET A 153 5.52 0.95 8.98
N THR A 154 4.33 0.43 8.68
CA THR A 154 3.43 -0.10 9.72
C THR A 154 4.01 -1.31 10.42
N LEU A 155 4.65 -2.24 9.68
CA LEU A 155 5.31 -3.40 10.25
C LEU A 155 6.60 -3.06 11.00
N ALA A 156 7.37 -2.06 10.55
CA ALA A 156 8.51 -1.54 11.30
C ALA A 156 8.07 -0.92 12.63
N SER A 157 6.99 -0.12 12.63
CA SER A 157 6.37 0.45 13.83
C SER A 157 5.88 -0.64 14.79
N ALA A 158 5.17 -1.66 14.29
CA ALA A 158 4.70 -2.80 15.08
C ALA A 158 5.87 -3.54 15.73
N ARG A 159 6.97 -3.74 14.99
CA ARG A 159 8.18 -4.38 15.51
C ARG A 159 8.85 -3.53 16.61
N GLY A 160 8.94 -2.21 16.42
CA GLY A 160 9.40 -1.28 17.47
C GLY A 160 8.53 -1.35 18.74
N GLY A 161 7.22 -1.51 18.55
CA GLY A 161 6.25 -1.75 19.63
C GLY A 161 6.27 -3.17 20.21
N ARG A 162 7.18 -4.07 19.76
CA ARG A 162 7.28 -5.46 20.20
C ARG A 162 5.99 -6.26 20.02
N VAL A 163 5.26 -6.00 18.94
CA VAL A 163 4.09 -6.79 18.55
C VAL A 163 4.53 -8.13 17.95
N ASP A 164 3.73 -9.17 18.17
CA ASP A 164 3.93 -10.47 17.53
C ASP A 164 3.90 -10.34 16.00
N PRO A 165 4.78 -11.03 15.24
CA PRO A 165 4.88 -10.89 13.79
C PRO A 165 3.57 -11.20 13.02
N GLU A 166 2.82 -12.23 13.43
CA GLU A 166 1.57 -12.59 12.77
C GLU A 166 0.48 -11.55 13.05
N LYS A 167 0.35 -11.14 14.32
CA LYS A 167 -0.59 -10.09 14.73
C LYS A 167 -0.24 -8.74 14.12
N SER A 168 1.05 -8.47 13.92
CA SER A 168 1.53 -7.27 13.22
C SER A 168 1.04 -7.24 11.78
N ALA A 169 1.23 -8.35 11.04
CA ALA A 169 0.77 -8.46 9.66
C ALA A 169 -0.76 -8.37 9.58
N GLU A 170 -1.46 -9.18 10.38
CA GLU A 170 -2.93 -9.18 10.42
C GLU A 170 -3.46 -7.76 10.65
N PHE A 171 -3.01 -7.08 11.70
CA PHE A 171 -3.48 -5.74 12.01
C PHE A 171 -3.08 -4.71 10.96
N SER A 172 -1.84 -4.75 10.45
CA SER A 172 -1.34 -3.84 9.41
C SER A 172 -2.20 -3.86 8.14
N PHE A 173 -2.62 -5.05 7.70
CA PHE A 173 -3.44 -5.17 6.49
C PHE A 173 -4.91 -4.89 6.76
N LEU A 174 -5.47 -5.30 7.89
CA LEU A 174 -6.85 -4.98 8.24
C LEU A 174 -7.05 -3.49 8.49
N MET A 175 -6.07 -2.79 9.10
CA MET A 175 -6.17 -1.33 9.29
C MET A 175 -6.06 -0.54 7.98
N SER A 176 -5.43 -1.10 6.94
CA SER A 176 -5.34 -0.44 5.64
C SER A 176 -6.60 -0.61 4.79
N ALA A 177 -7.35 -1.69 5.00
CA ALA A 177 -8.52 -1.99 4.20
C ALA A 177 -9.57 -0.86 4.16
N PRO A 178 -9.96 -0.23 5.29
CA PRO A 178 -10.87 0.91 5.27
C PRO A 178 -10.33 2.13 4.51
N LEU A 179 -9.01 2.38 4.58
CA LEU A 179 -8.41 3.52 3.88
C LEU A 179 -8.36 3.27 2.37
N ILE A 180 -7.97 2.07 1.94
CA ILE A 180 -7.99 1.68 0.53
C ILE A 180 -9.45 1.77 0.01
N ALA A 181 -10.41 1.18 0.72
CA ALA A 181 -11.81 1.24 0.34
C ALA A 181 -12.34 2.68 0.30
N GLY A 182 -11.95 3.52 1.26
CA GLY A 182 -12.32 4.94 1.30
C GLY A 182 -11.74 5.73 0.14
N ALA A 183 -10.46 5.57 -0.18
CA ALA A 183 -9.81 6.21 -1.32
C ALA A 183 -10.51 5.81 -2.63
N MET A 184 -10.75 4.51 -2.82
CA MET A 184 -11.48 3.99 -3.98
C MET A 184 -12.89 4.58 -4.10
N LEU A 185 -13.61 4.68 -2.98
CA LEU A 185 -14.95 5.28 -2.97
C LEU A 185 -14.91 6.75 -3.38
N LEU A 186 -13.93 7.52 -2.90
CA LEU A 186 -13.74 8.92 -3.27
C LEU A 186 -13.46 9.07 -4.78
N GLU A 187 -12.60 8.22 -5.34
CA GLU A 187 -12.31 8.20 -6.77
C GLU A 187 -13.54 7.85 -7.61
N VAL A 188 -14.28 6.82 -7.23
CA VAL A 188 -15.53 6.44 -7.91
C VAL A 188 -16.55 7.58 -7.84
N VAL A 189 -16.72 8.21 -6.68
CA VAL A 189 -17.65 9.35 -6.52
C VAL A 189 -17.20 10.55 -7.37
N SER A 190 -15.89 10.83 -7.44
CA SER A 190 -15.33 11.88 -8.28
C SER A 190 -15.60 11.61 -9.77
N ALA A 191 -15.38 10.39 -10.21
CA ALA A 191 -15.65 9.98 -11.60
C ALA A 191 -17.14 10.10 -11.96
N LEU A 192 -18.05 9.69 -11.05
CA LEU A 192 -19.50 9.80 -11.27
C LEU A 192 -20.01 11.24 -11.28
N ARG A 193 -19.34 12.14 -10.57
CA ARG A 193 -19.68 13.58 -10.56
C ARG A 193 -19.15 14.34 -11.78
N GLY A 194 -18.59 13.63 -12.77
CA GLY A 194 -18.02 14.23 -13.98
C GLY A 194 -16.79 15.05 -13.67
N GLY A 195 -15.81 14.41 -12.95
CA GLY A 195 -14.62 15.04 -12.40
C GLY A 195 -14.28 16.34 -13.09
N SER A 196 -14.10 17.43 -12.33
CA SER A 196 -13.89 18.78 -12.85
C SER A 196 -12.62 18.84 -13.71
N ALA A 197 -12.72 18.30 -14.93
CA ALA A 197 -11.73 18.59 -15.95
C ALA A 197 -11.82 20.09 -16.18
N ALA A 198 -10.74 20.82 -15.91
CA ALA A 198 -10.64 22.19 -16.34
C ALA A 198 -10.98 22.25 -17.85
N PRO A 199 -11.64 23.28 -18.34
CA PRO A 199 -12.05 23.37 -19.76
C PRO A 199 -10.92 23.12 -20.77
N ASP A 200 -9.67 23.32 -20.33
CA ASP A 200 -8.44 23.18 -21.14
C ASP A 200 -7.62 21.91 -20.76
N ALA A 201 -8.16 20.98 -19.96
CA ALA A 201 -7.46 19.78 -19.62
C ALA A 201 -7.36 18.83 -20.83
N PRO A 202 -6.20 18.17 -21.05
CA PRO A 202 -6.08 17.16 -22.08
C PRO A 202 -7.12 16.04 -21.87
N PRO A 203 -7.62 15.42 -22.96
CA PRO A 203 -8.59 14.35 -22.85
C PRO A 203 -8.03 13.24 -21.93
N PRO A 204 -8.88 12.65 -21.08
CA PRO A 204 -8.45 11.58 -20.20
C PRO A 204 -7.84 10.42 -21.04
N PRO A 205 -6.80 9.76 -20.56
CA PRO A 205 -6.20 8.61 -21.25
C PRO A 205 -7.27 7.56 -21.56
N ALA A 206 -7.10 6.88 -22.70
CA ALA A 206 -8.05 5.86 -23.16
C ALA A 206 -8.29 4.80 -22.07
N GLU A 207 -9.53 4.67 -21.65
CA GLU A 207 -9.88 3.70 -20.62
C GLU A 207 -9.72 2.25 -21.10
N VAL A 208 -9.10 1.44 -20.26
CA VAL A 208 -8.98 0.01 -20.49
C VAL A 208 -10.37 -0.65 -20.53
N SER A 209 -10.58 -1.61 -21.44
CA SER A 209 -11.84 -2.33 -21.56
C SER A 209 -12.21 -3.06 -20.26
N TRP A 210 -13.50 -3.16 -19.94
CA TRP A 210 -13.98 -3.85 -18.75
C TRP A 210 -13.45 -5.27 -18.55
N PRO A 211 -13.41 -6.14 -19.59
CA PRO A 211 -12.85 -7.49 -19.43
C PRO A 211 -11.38 -7.48 -19.01
N LEU A 212 -10.57 -6.56 -19.56
CA LEU A 212 -9.17 -6.42 -19.18
C LEU A 212 -8.98 -5.84 -17.78
N THR A 213 -9.83 -4.93 -17.37
CA THR A 213 -9.84 -4.36 -16.01
C THR A 213 -10.15 -5.45 -14.96
N ILE A 214 -11.20 -6.25 -15.20
CA ILE A 214 -11.56 -7.38 -14.32
C ILE A 214 -10.45 -8.44 -14.31
N TYR A 215 -9.87 -8.74 -15.46
CA TYR A 215 -8.71 -9.63 -15.55
C TYR A 215 -7.53 -9.13 -14.72
N GLY A 216 -7.18 -7.84 -14.83
CA GLY A 216 -6.13 -7.21 -14.03
C GLY A 216 -6.39 -7.33 -12.54
N ALA A 217 -7.62 -7.03 -12.10
CA ALA A 217 -8.02 -7.18 -10.70
C ALA A 217 -7.89 -8.64 -10.21
N ALA A 218 -8.30 -9.61 -11.01
CA ALA A 218 -8.18 -11.03 -10.66
C ALA A 218 -6.71 -11.47 -10.54
N VAL A 219 -5.85 -11.03 -11.48
CA VAL A 219 -4.39 -11.28 -11.40
C VAL A 219 -3.80 -10.65 -10.15
N ALA A 220 -4.10 -9.37 -9.88
CA ALA A 220 -3.62 -8.67 -8.67
C ALA A 220 -4.10 -9.37 -7.39
N ALA A 221 -5.33 -9.90 -7.36
CA ALA A 221 -5.86 -10.65 -6.23
C ALA A 221 -5.09 -11.96 -5.98
N VAL A 222 -4.86 -12.74 -7.02
CA VAL A 222 -4.15 -14.02 -6.89
C VAL A 222 -2.70 -13.80 -6.48
N VAL A 223 -2.01 -12.90 -7.17
CA VAL A 223 -0.60 -12.58 -6.89
C VAL A 223 -0.46 -11.96 -5.50
N GLY A 224 -1.38 -11.08 -5.12
CA GLY A 224 -1.44 -10.45 -3.81
C GLY A 224 -1.58 -11.46 -2.67
N TYR A 225 -2.41 -12.47 -2.84
CA TYR A 225 -2.54 -13.54 -1.85
C TYR A 225 -1.21 -14.24 -1.57
N PHE A 226 -0.46 -14.60 -2.62
CA PHE A 226 0.86 -15.23 -2.46
C PHE A 226 1.93 -14.27 -1.92
N ALA A 227 1.89 -13.01 -2.34
CA ALA A 227 2.78 -11.97 -1.82
C ALA A 227 2.57 -11.74 -0.32
N LEU A 228 1.31 -11.71 0.12
CA LEU A 228 0.95 -11.61 1.53
C LEU A 228 1.43 -12.83 2.33
N ALA A 229 1.26 -14.04 1.81
CA ALA A 229 1.77 -15.27 2.43
C ALA A 229 3.30 -15.24 2.56
N LEU A 230 4.00 -14.77 1.51
CA LEU A 230 5.46 -14.60 1.51
C LEU A 230 5.91 -13.59 2.58
N LEU A 231 5.21 -12.45 2.68
CA LEU A 231 5.52 -11.44 3.70
C LEU A 231 5.37 -11.98 5.13
N VAL A 232 4.26 -12.66 5.42
CA VAL A 232 4.04 -13.29 6.74
C VAL A 232 5.18 -14.28 7.05
N ARG A 233 5.59 -15.07 6.05
CA ARG A 233 6.75 -15.98 6.18
C ARG A 233 8.05 -15.21 6.44
N ALA A 234 8.27 -14.07 5.78
CA ALA A 234 9.44 -13.22 5.98
C ALA A 234 9.52 -12.65 7.39
N LEU A 235 8.39 -12.19 7.93
CA LEU A 235 8.30 -11.67 9.30
C LEU A 235 8.62 -12.75 10.34
N LYS A 236 8.08 -13.96 10.17
CA LYS A 236 8.36 -15.12 11.00
C LYS A 236 9.82 -15.59 10.88
N GLY A 237 10.33 -15.65 9.66
CA GLY A 237 11.66 -16.15 9.31
C GLY A 237 12.84 -15.25 9.62
N LYS A 238 12.63 -14.05 10.18
CA LYS A 238 13.67 -13.04 10.50
C LYS A 238 14.36 -12.39 9.29
N TRP A 239 13.86 -12.53 8.08
CA TRP A 239 14.45 -11.97 6.88
C TRP A 239 13.64 -10.80 6.27
N PHE A 240 12.66 -10.25 7.03
CA PHE A 240 11.90 -9.07 6.65
C PHE A 240 12.79 -7.87 6.28
N TRP A 241 13.91 -7.68 6.97
CA TRP A 241 14.86 -6.59 6.70
C TRP A 241 15.55 -6.70 5.32
N LEU A 242 15.54 -7.90 4.69
CA LEU A 242 16.16 -8.11 3.37
C LEU A 242 15.47 -7.35 2.22
N PHE A 243 14.23 -6.93 2.42
CA PHE A 243 13.59 -6.01 1.47
C PHE A 243 14.24 -4.62 1.48
N GLY A 244 14.97 -4.26 2.55
CA GLY A 244 15.64 -2.98 2.67
C GLY A 244 16.74 -2.75 1.64
N PRO A 245 17.74 -3.64 1.49
CA PRO A 245 18.72 -3.57 0.41
C PRO A 245 18.12 -3.45 -0.99
N TYR A 246 17.01 -4.15 -1.25
CA TYR A 246 16.27 -4.00 -2.50
C TYR A 246 15.75 -2.58 -2.69
N CYS A 247 15.06 -2.01 -1.67
CA CYS A 247 14.54 -0.63 -1.75
C CYS A 247 15.66 0.40 -1.91
N LEU A 248 16.82 0.21 -1.25
CA LEU A 248 17.99 1.09 -1.42
C LEU A 248 18.50 1.02 -2.86
N ALA A 249 18.65 -0.19 -3.41
CA ALA A 249 19.14 -0.37 -4.78
C ALA A 249 18.17 0.21 -5.81
N ALA A 250 16.87 -0.07 -5.66
CA ALA A 250 15.83 0.45 -6.55
C ALA A 250 15.72 1.98 -6.47
N GLY A 251 15.76 2.56 -5.26
CA GLY A 251 15.73 4.01 -5.08
C GLY A 251 16.98 4.70 -5.65
N LEU A 252 18.16 4.14 -5.42
CA LEU A 252 19.42 4.65 -5.99
C LEU A 252 19.40 4.59 -7.52
N LEU A 253 18.94 3.46 -8.09
CA LEU A 253 18.81 3.31 -9.54
C LEU A 253 17.86 4.36 -10.12
N THR A 254 16.75 4.62 -9.45
CA THR A 254 15.80 5.68 -9.86
C THR A 254 16.47 7.05 -9.87
N LEU A 255 17.26 7.38 -8.85
CA LEU A 255 17.98 8.67 -8.79
C LEU A 255 19.01 8.85 -9.90
N ILE A 256 19.60 7.75 -10.39
CA ILE A 256 20.61 7.76 -11.46
C ILE A 256 19.96 7.85 -12.85
N LEU A 257 18.82 7.18 -13.06
CA LEU A 257 18.21 7.05 -14.38
C LEU A 257 17.21 8.17 -14.72
N VAL A 258 16.77 8.94 -13.73
CA VAL A 258 15.76 10.00 -13.84
C VAL A 258 16.29 11.32 -13.32
#